data_8cc8932ac9c24db964296d9b52e4aa8d
#
_entry.id   8cc8932ac9c24db964296d9b52e4aa8d
#
_cell.length_a   1.000
_cell.length_b   1.000
_cell.length_c   1.000
_cell.angle_alpha   90.00
_cell.angle_beta   90.00
_cell.angle_gamma   90.00
#
_symmetry.space_group_name_H-M   'P 1'
#
loop_
_entity.id
_entity.type
_entity.pdbx_description
1 polymer ?
#
loop_
_entity_poly.entity_id
_entity_poly.type
_entity_poly.pdbx_seq_one_letter_code
_entity_poly.pdbx_strand_id
1 'polypeptide(L)'
;TGKAGLIIGRKGAEIDALRAKLEKLTGKKVTVKVQEIKDLNGDAVLVAESIAAQIEKRIAYKKAMTQAISRSMKSPEVKGIKVMISGRLNGAEIARSEWAVEGKVPLHTLRADIDYAVATAHTTYGALGIKVWIFHGEVLPSKKEGGEA
;
A
#
# COMPACT_ATOMS: atom_id res chain seq x y z
N THR A 1 -1.08 -5.06 -8.64
CA THR A 1 -2.34 -4.33 -8.86
C THR A 1 -3.51 -5.02 -8.17
N GLY A 2 -4.43 -4.23 -7.61
CA GLY A 2 -5.65 -4.75 -6.97
C GLY A 2 -6.80 -5.08 -7.94
N LYS A 3 -6.67 -4.70 -9.20
CA LYS A 3 -7.69 -4.93 -10.25
C LYS A 3 -7.01 -5.23 -11.58
N ALA A 4 -6.52 -6.45 -11.72
CA ALA A 4 -5.82 -6.89 -12.93
C ALA A 4 -6.68 -6.81 -14.20
N GLY A 5 -7.97 -7.10 -14.10
CA GLY A 5 -8.89 -7.08 -15.24
C GLY A 5 -9.04 -5.73 -15.94
N LEU A 6 -8.91 -4.62 -15.21
CA LEU A 6 -8.94 -3.27 -15.80
C LEU A 6 -7.70 -2.97 -16.66
N ILE A 7 -6.54 -3.49 -16.26
CA ILE A 7 -5.27 -3.28 -16.99
C ILE A 7 -5.19 -4.17 -18.21
N ILE A 8 -5.71 -5.40 -18.13
CA ILE A 8 -5.72 -6.34 -19.24
C ILE A 8 -6.72 -5.88 -20.33
N GLY A 9 -7.87 -5.31 -19.90
CA GLY A 9 -8.93 -4.87 -20.81
C GLY A 9 -9.65 -6.03 -21.51
N ARG A 10 -10.54 -5.70 -22.45
CA ARG A 10 -11.24 -6.71 -23.25
C ARG A 10 -10.25 -7.41 -24.18
N LYS A 11 -10.09 -8.73 -24.04
CA LYS A 11 -9.19 -9.58 -24.87
C LYS A 11 -7.73 -9.11 -24.92
N GLY A 12 -7.25 -8.38 -23.91
CA GLY A 12 -5.86 -7.94 -23.87
C GLY A 12 -5.54 -6.67 -24.67
N ALA A 13 -6.52 -5.99 -25.22
CA ALA A 13 -6.29 -4.80 -26.06
C ALA A 13 -5.58 -3.65 -25.33
N GLU A 14 -5.89 -3.43 -24.05
CA GLU A 14 -5.27 -2.35 -23.27
C GLU A 14 -3.81 -2.67 -22.90
N ILE A 15 -3.49 -3.92 -22.62
CA ILE A 15 -2.12 -4.34 -22.32
C ILE A 15 -1.23 -4.24 -23.56
N ASP A 16 -1.76 -4.55 -24.75
CA ASP A 16 -1.03 -4.42 -26.01
C ASP A 16 -0.81 -2.94 -26.37
N ALA A 17 -1.80 -2.09 -26.14
CA ALA A 17 -1.65 -0.64 -26.32
C ALA A 17 -0.62 -0.03 -25.36
N LEU A 18 -0.60 -0.49 -24.09
CA LEU A 18 0.39 -0.09 -23.11
C LEU A 18 1.80 -0.53 -23.50
N ARG A 19 1.94 -1.78 -23.97
CA ARG A 19 3.20 -2.32 -24.48
C ARG A 19 3.75 -1.48 -25.62
N ALA A 20 2.90 -1.18 -26.63
CA ALA A 20 3.31 -0.37 -27.77
C ALA A 20 3.76 1.04 -27.38
N LYS A 21 3.09 1.67 -26.39
CA LYS A 21 3.52 2.97 -25.83
C LYS A 21 4.88 2.89 -25.15
N LEU A 22 5.11 1.86 -24.35
CA LEU A 22 6.39 1.65 -23.65
C LEU A 22 7.52 1.35 -24.63
N GLU A 23 7.29 0.56 -25.68
CA GLU A 23 8.26 0.28 -26.72
C GLU A 23 8.66 1.53 -27.49
N LYS A 24 7.71 2.43 -27.78
CA LYS A 24 8.00 3.74 -28.40
C LYS A 24 8.86 4.65 -27.53
N LEU A 25 8.64 4.63 -26.21
CA LEU A 25 9.40 5.46 -25.27
C LEU A 25 10.81 4.93 -25.01
N THR A 26 10.95 3.61 -24.94
CA THR A 26 12.23 2.97 -24.58
C THR A 26 13.09 2.59 -25.77
N GLY A 27 12.51 2.48 -26.98
CA GLY A 27 13.19 1.97 -28.18
C GLY A 27 13.63 0.51 -28.08
N LYS A 28 13.14 -0.23 -27.08
CA LYS A 28 13.49 -1.63 -26.81
C LYS A 28 12.22 -2.48 -26.73
N LYS A 29 12.35 -3.76 -27.01
CA LYS A 29 11.26 -4.73 -26.85
C LYS A 29 10.90 -4.86 -25.36
N VAL A 30 9.64 -4.62 -25.01
CA VAL A 30 9.15 -4.62 -23.63
C VAL A 30 8.13 -5.75 -23.46
N THR A 31 8.24 -6.50 -22.36
CA THR A 31 7.24 -7.49 -21.95
C THR A 31 6.56 -6.99 -20.67
N VAL A 32 5.24 -6.89 -20.70
CA VAL A 32 4.41 -6.47 -19.56
C VAL A 32 3.76 -7.71 -18.95
N LYS A 33 4.02 -7.94 -17.65
CA LYS A 33 3.34 -8.98 -16.86
C LYS A 33 2.46 -8.31 -15.82
N VAL A 34 1.21 -8.72 -15.72
CA VAL A 34 0.27 -8.24 -14.71
C VAL A 34 0.15 -9.30 -13.63
N GLN A 35 0.47 -8.90 -12.40
CA GLN A 35 0.31 -9.75 -11.21
C GLN A 35 -0.82 -9.18 -10.37
N GLU A 36 -1.81 -10.01 -10.07
CA GLU A 36 -2.92 -9.66 -9.19
C GLU A 36 -2.53 -9.88 -7.73
N ILE A 37 -2.84 -8.89 -6.90
CA ILE A 37 -2.66 -8.97 -5.45
C ILE A 37 -3.92 -9.60 -4.88
N LYS A 38 -3.78 -10.77 -4.25
CA LYS A 38 -4.91 -11.53 -3.70
C LYS A 38 -5.47 -10.87 -2.43
N ASP A 39 -4.60 -10.41 -1.54
CA ASP A 39 -5.00 -9.76 -0.29
C ASP A 39 -4.81 -8.24 -0.38
N LEU A 40 -5.88 -7.55 -0.73
CA LEU A 40 -5.91 -6.09 -0.87
C LEU A 40 -5.70 -5.36 0.47
N ASN A 41 -6.00 -6.00 1.59
CA ASN A 41 -5.90 -5.39 2.91
C ASN A 41 -4.54 -5.66 3.58
N GLY A 42 -3.77 -6.60 3.03
CA GLY A 42 -2.42 -6.90 3.47
C GLY A 42 -1.33 -6.09 2.75
N ASP A 43 -1.66 -5.43 1.64
CA ASP A 43 -0.72 -4.62 0.85
C ASP A 43 -0.74 -3.16 1.31
N ALA A 44 0.41 -2.65 1.75
CA ALA A 44 0.51 -1.29 2.29
C ALA A 44 0.19 -0.21 1.25
N VAL A 45 0.52 -0.42 -0.02
CA VAL A 45 0.27 0.55 -1.10
C VAL A 45 -1.23 0.69 -1.33
N LEU A 46 -1.95 -0.43 -1.44
CA LEU A 46 -3.39 -0.42 -1.68
C LEU A 46 -4.16 0.17 -0.49
N VAL A 47 -3.72 -0.12 0.72
CA VAL A 47 -4.30 0.47 1.95
C VAL A 47 -4.07 1.98 1.98
N ALA A 48 -2.85 2.44 1.69
CA ALA A 48 -2.53 3.87 1.66
C ALA A 48 -3.34 4.62 0.60
N GLU A 49 -3.43 4.09 -0.61
CA GLU A 49 -4.26 4.66 -1.70
C GLU A 49 -5.75 4.68 -1.34
N SER A 50 -6.25 3.63 -0.69
CA SER A 50 -7.64 3.57 -0.22
C SER A 50 -7.94 4.67 0.81
N ILE A 51 -7.03 4.93 1.74
CA ILE A 51 -7.14 6.01 2.72
C ILE A 51 -7.11 7.37 2.01
N ALA A 52 -6.18 7.57 1.07
CA ALA A 52 -6.07 8.80 0.29
C ALA A 52 -7.39 9.11 -0.46
N ALA A 53 -7.92 8.13 -1.17
CA ALA A 53 -9.18 8.27 -1.90
C ALA A 53 -10.39 8.57 -0.98
N GLN A 54 -10.41 8.03 0.24
CA GLN A 54 -11.45 8.34 1.22
C GLN A 54 -11.35 9.78 1.73
N ILE A 55 -10.13 10.27 1.99
CA ILE A 55 -9.90 11.64 2.44
C ILE A 55 -10.26 12.65 1.34
N GLU A 56 -9.92 12.37 0.08
CA GLU A 56 -10.30 13.19 -1.07
C GLU A 56 -11.82 13.27 -1.26
N LYS A 57 -12.54 12.21 -0.89
CA LYS A 57 -14.01 12.18 -0.83
C LYS A 57 -14.59 12.87 0.42
N ARG A 58 -13.76 13.62 1.15
CA ARG A 58 -14.14 14.36 2.36
C ARG A 58 -14.62 13.49 3.54
N ILE A 59 -14.18 12.25 3.63
CA ILE A 59 -14.38 11.42 4.81
C ILE A 59 -13.41 11.89 5.90
N ALA A 60 -13.89 11.98 7.13
CA ALA A 60 -13.04 12.36 8.27
C ALA A 60 -11.85 11.42 8.40
N TYR A 61 -10.63 11.96 8.52
CA TYR A 61 -9.38 11.19 8.54
C TYR A 61 -9.36 10.13 9.65
N LYS A 62 -9.92 10.41 10.84
CA LYS A 62 -10.04 9.43 11.93
C LYS A 62 -10.85 8.21 11.53
N LYS A 63 -11.99 8.44 10.88
CA LYS A 63 -12.85 7.35 10.39
C LYS A 63 -12.17 6.53 9.31
N ALA A 64 -11.51 7.20 8.34
CA ALA A 64 -10.75 6.52 7.29
C ALA A 64 -9.63 5.65 7.87
N MET A 65 -8.87 6.20 8.83
CA MET A 65 -7.77 5.51 9.50
C MET A 65 -8.25 4.28 10.29
N THR A 66 -9.27 4.45 11.16
CA THR A 66 -9.82 3.33 11.95
C THR A 66 -10.41 2.24 11.06
N GLN A 67 -11.13 2.62 10.00
CA GLN A 67 -11.72 1.67 9.07
C GLN A 67 -10.65 0.88 8.30
N ALA A 68 -9.57 1.53 7.87
CA ALA A 68 -8.45 0.87 7.19
C ALA A 68 -7.76 -0.13 8.13
N ILE A 69 -7.46 0.28 9.36
CA ILE A 69 -6.84 -0.58 10.38
C ILE A 69 -7.71 -1.82 10.66
N SER A 70 -9.01 -1.62 10.91
CA SER A 70 -9.92 -2.73 11.18
C SER A 70 -10.06 -3.71 10.00
N ARG A 71 -9.96 -3.22 8.77
CA ARG A 71 -9.98 -4.08 7.58
C ARG A 71 -8.69 -4.87 7.42
N SER A 72 -7.55 -4.24 7.61
CA SER A 72 -6.24 -4.89 7.51
C SER A 72 -6.05 -5.95 8.59
N MET A 73 -6.49 -5.68 9.83
CA MET A 73 -6.41 -6.66 10.93
C MET A 73 -7.32 -7.89 10.76
N LYS A 74 -8.29 -7.84 9.86
CA LYS A 74 -9.09 -9.02 9.50
C LYS A 74 -8.35 -10.00 8.57
N SER A 75 -7.30 -9.53 7.92
CA SER A 75 -6.46 -10.38 7.09
C SER A 75 -5.58 -11.28 7.96
N PRO A 76 -5.53 -12.60 7.70
CA PRO A 76 -4.75 -13.53 8.50
C PRO A 76 -3.23 -13.32 8.37
N GLU A 77 -2.78 -12.69 7.30
CA GLU A 77 -1.37 -12.42 7.03
C GLU A 77 -0.84 -11.20 7.81
N VAL A 78 -1.73 -10.33 8.30
CA VAL A 78 -1.35 -9.09 8.99
C VAL A 78 -1.30 -9.30 10.49
N LYS A 79 -0.12 -9.11 11.09
CA LYS A 79 0.10 -9.19 12.54
C LYS A 79 0.06 -7.84 13.24
N GLY A 80 0.14 -6.78 12.49
CA GLY A 80 0.03 -5.42 13.00
C GLY A 80 0.09 -4.39 11.89
N ILE A 81 -0.50 -3.24 12.16
CA ILE A 81 -0.54 -2.10 11.24
C ILE A 81 -0.34 -0.80 12.00
N LYS A 82 0.43 0.10 11.39
CA LYS A 82 0.57 1.48 11.81
C LYS A 82 0.20 2.39 10.65
N VAL A 83 -0.65 3.35 10.90
CA VAL A 83 -1.03 4.38 9.92
C VAL A 83 -0.69 5.75 10.51
N MET A 84 -0.07 6.61 9.73
CA MET A 84 0.24 8.00 10.10
C MET A 84 -0.29 8.92 9.00
N ILE A 85 -1.01 9.95 9.41
CA ILE A 85 -1.54 10.98 8.51
C ILE A 85 -1.01 12.33 8.96
N SER A 86 -0.45 13.09 8.04
CA SER A 86 0.20 14.38 8.30
C SER A 86 -0.29 15.45 7.36
N GLY A 87 -0.51 16.64 7.87
CA GLY A 87 -0.94 17.81 7.11
C GLY A 87 -2.07 18.57 7.82
N ARG A 88 -2.88 19.29 7.05
CA ARG A 88 -4.03 20.06 7.54
C ARG A 88 -5.23 19.13 7.75
N LEU A 89 -5.24 18.43 8.88
CA LEU A 89 -6.27 17.44 9.19
C LEU A 89 -7.65 18.11 9.36
N ASN A 90 -8.64 17.63 8.61
CA ASN A 90 -9.98 18.22 8.51
C ASN A 90 -10.00 19.71 8.14
N GLY A 91 -9.00 20.20 7.40
CA GLY A 91 -8.91 21.59 7.01
C GLY A 91 -8.41 22.55 8.09
N ALA A 92 -7.86 22.04 9.19
CA ALA A 92 -7.28 22.89 10.24
C ALA A 92 -6.17 23.79 9.68
N GLU A 93 -6.07 25.04 10.16
CA GLU A 93 -5.05 25.99 9.70
C GLU A 93 -3.63 25.51 10.05
N ILE A 94 -3.45 24.92 11.23
CA ILE A 94 -2.18 24.39 11.68
C ILE A 94 -2.07 22.91 11.29
N ALA A 95 -1.04 22.59 10.51
CA ALA A 95 -0.72 21.21 10.16
C ALA A 95 -0.24 20.43 11.39
N ARG A 96 -0.66 19.18 11.49
CA ARG A 96 -0.21 18.25 12.52
C ARG A 96 -0.14 16.84 11.96
N SER A 97 0.51 15.97 12.71
CA SER A 97 0.59 14.53 12.40
C SER A 97 -0.17 13.75 13.46
N GLU A 98 -1.02 12.85 13.02
CA GLU A 98 -1.68 11.86 13.88
C GLU A 98 -1.39 10.46 13.37
N TRP A 99 -1.26 9.52 14.30
CA TRP A 99 -1.00 8.13 13.99
C TRP A 99 -1.84 7.20 14.87
N ALA A 100 -2.08 6.00 14.37
CA ALA A 100 -2.71 4.93 15.11
C ALA A 100 -2.00 3.61 14.80
N VAL A 101 -1.94 2.75 15.81
CA VAL A 101 -1.30 1.43 15.72
C VAL A 101 -2.25 0.40 16.27
N GLU A 102 -2.34 -0.75 15.60
CA GLU A 102 -3.01 -1.94 16.10
C GLU A 102 -2.12 -3.16 15.85
N GLY A 103 -2.01 -4.04 16.85
CA GLY A 103 -1.07 -5.16 16.82
C GLY A 103 0.38 -4.74 17.10
N LYS A 104 1.32 -5.54 16.61
CA LYS A 104 2.77 -5.29 16.75
C LYS A 104 3.34 -4.74 15.46
N VAL A 105 4.12 -3.66 15.54
CA VAL A 105 4.88 -3.13 14.40
C VAL A 105 6.31 -2.84 14.87
N PRO A 106 7.19 -3.85 14.91
CA PRO A 106 8.56 -3.72 15.43
C PRO A 106 9.46 -3.07 14.39
N LEU A 107 9.64 -1.76 14.42
CA LEU A 107 10.44 -1.02 13.43
C LEU A 107 11.96 -1.18 13.61
N HIS A 108 12.43 -1.65 14.77
CA HIS A 108 13.85 -1.85 15.05
C HIS A 108 14.33 -3.30 14.83
N THR A 109 13.43 -4.23 14.54
CA THR A 109 13.76 -5.64 14.32
C THR A 109 14.13 -5.87 12.87
N LEU A 110 15.40 -6.18 12.56
CA LEU A 110 15.87 -6.39 11.18
C LEU A 110 15.21 -7.58 10.47
N ARG A 111 14.83 -8.61 11.22
CA ARG A 111 14.14 -9.79 10.67
C ARG A 111 12.63 -9.60 10.50
N ALA A 112 12.09 -8.46 10.88
CA ALA A 112 10.68 -8.18 10.71
C ALA A 112 10.35 -7.89 9.24
N ASP A 113 9.34 -8.57 8.71
CA ASP A 113 8.79 -8.32 7.38
C ASP A 113 7.76 -7.21 7.51
N ILE A 114 8.17 -6.00 7.13
CA ILE A 114 7.32 -4.79 7.20
C ILE A 114 7.16 -4.24 5.79
N ASP A 115 5.94 -4.26 5.31
CA ASP A 115 5.55 -3.56 4.09
C ASP A 115 5.27 -2.11 4.41
N TYR A 116 5.89 -1.19 3.65
CA TYR A 116 5.78 0.25 3.84
C TYR A 116 5.34 0.95 2.58
N ALA A 117 4.36 1.83 2.71
CA ALA A 117 3.91 2.65 1.61
C ALA A 117 3.59 4.09 2.03
N VAL A 118 3.72 4.98 1.05
CA VAL A 118 3.36 6.39 1.16
C VAL A 118 2.34 6.72 0.08
N ALA A 119 1.28 7.42 0.46
CA ALA A 119 0.33 8.01 -0.48
C ALA A 119 0.08 9.47 -0.13
N THR A 120 -0.31 10.25 -1.11
CA THR A 120 -0.67 11.66 -0.92
C THR A 120 -2.13 11.85 -1.30
N ALA A 121 -2.92 12.43 -0.40
CA ALA A 121 -4.28 12.85 -0.69
C ALA A 121 -4.30 14.34 -1.02
N HIS A 122 -4.80 14.70 -2.18
CA HIS A 122 -4.92 16.09 -2.62
C HIS A 122 -6.30 16.62 -2.23
N THR A 123 -6.32 17.49 -1.23
CA THR A 123 -7.54 18.14 -0.75
C THR A 123 -7.58 19.61 -1.14
N THR A 124 -8.77 20.24 -1.01
CA THR A 124 -8.94 21.68 -1.25
C THR A 124 -8.10 22.54 -0.31
N TYR A 125 -7.69 22.01 0.85
CA TYR A 125 -6.87 22.70 1.85
C TYR A 125 -5.36 22.40 1.72
N GLY A 126 -4.96 21.58 0.75
CA GLY A 126 -3.58 21.18 0.52
C GLY A 126 -3.41 19.66 0.48
N ALA A 127 -2.17 19.23 0.42
CA ALA A 127 -1.80 17.82 0.38
C ALA A 127 -1.69 17.23 1.79
N LEU A 128 -2.23 16.03 1.98
CA LEU A 128 -2.07 15.24 3.18
C LEU A 128 -1.18 14.04 2.88
N GLY A 129 -0.11 13.88 3.63
CA GLY A 129 0.78 12.71 3.53
C GLY A 129 0.24 11.56 4.38
N ILE A 130 0.15 10.39 3.79
CA ILE A 130 -0.29 9.15 4.45
C ILE A 130 0.86 8.16 4.39
N LYS A 131 1.24 7.62 5.54
CA LYS A 131 2.25 6.57 5.68
C LYS A 131 1.61 5.35 6.32
N VAL A 132 1.84 4.19 5.74
CA VAL A 132 1.32 2.91 6.22
C VAL A 132 2.46 1.93 6.41
N TRP A 133 2.49 1.24 7.53
CA TRP A 133 3.39 0.13 7.83
C TRP A 133 2.53 -1.08 8.18
N ILE A 134 2.74 -2.18 7.49
CA ILE A 134 2.05 -3.46 7.74
C ILE A 134 3.10 -4.49 8.11
N PHE A 135 2.93 -5.11 9.26
CA PHE A 135 3.80 -6.17 9.75
C PHE A 135 3.20 -7.53 9.45
N HIS A 136 3.88 -8.33 8.65
CA HIS A 136 3.46 -9.69 8.26
C HIS A 136 4.03 -10.78 9.18
N GLY A 137 5.11 -10.50 9.84
CA GLY A 137 5.78 -11.44 10.73
C GLY A 137 7.30 -11.32 10.64
N GLU A 138 8.01 -12.30 11.20
CA GLU A 138 9.45 -12.34 11.17
C GLU A 138 9.92 -13.36 10.14
N VAL A 139 10.89 -12.97 9.30
CA VAL A 139 11.58 -13.87 8.38
C VAL A 139 12.78 -14.47 9.11
N LEU A 140 12.66 -15.73 9.48
CA LEU A 140 13.77 -16.47 10.07
C LEU A 140 14.64 -17.05 8.95
N PRO A 141 15.99 -17.02 9.07
CA PRO A 141 16.85 -17.72 8.11
C PRO A 141 16.49 -19.21 8.15
N SER A 142 16.04 -19.75 7.01
CA SER A 142 15.94 -21.19 6.87
C SER A 142 17.32 -21.78 7.15
N LYS A 143 17.46 -22.73 8.11
CA LYS A 143 18.64 -23.57 8.20
C LYS A 143 18.83 -24.19 6.81
N LYS A 144 19.87 -23.76 6.11
CA LYS A 144 20.40 -24.60 5.02
C LYS A 144 20.80 -25.89 5.71
N GLU A 145 20.05 -26.95 5.50
CA GLU A 145 20.51 -28.30 5.81
C GLU A 145 21.86 -28.43 5.16
N GLY A 146 22.87 -28.72 5.99
CA GLY A 146 24.26 -28.79 5.56
C GLY A 146 24.38 -29.77 4.41
N GLY A 147 24.86 -29.26 3.27
CA GLY A 147 25.37 -30.11 2.25
C GLY A 147 26.47 -30.97 2.87
N GLU A 148 26.28 -32.26 2.77
CA GLU A 148 27.26 -33.25 3.07
C GLU A 148 28.57 -32.91 2.34
N ALA A 149 29.64 -32.97 3.11
CA ALA A 149 30.98 -33.00 2.58
C ALA A 149 31.26 -34.32 1.85
#